data_187f057abf86b976c1cbc110b32d8e7f
#
_entry.id   187f057abf86b976c1cbc110b32d8e7f
#
_cell.length_a   1.000
_cell.length_b   1.000
_cell.length_c   1.000
_cell.angle_alpha   90.00
_cell.angle_beta   90.00
_cell.angle_gamma   90.00
#
_symmetry.space_group_name_H-M   'P 1'
#
loop_
_entity.id
_entity.type
_entity.pdbx_description
1 polymer ?
#
loop_
_entity_poly.entity_id
_entity_poly.type
_entity_poly.pdbx_seq_one_letter_code
_entity_poly.pdbx_strand_id
1 'polypeptide(L)'
;MPRLSEVIAALDDLWPAERAESWDAVGTVVGEPDQEVLRVLFAVDPVQEIADEAVKLGADLLVTHHPLYLRGTTTVAASTSKGRVVHTLIKNDIALHVAHTNADTADPGVSDALAGALDLNVVRPLVPDPADPGGRRGLGRVCELPHPLTVRELAARAAERLPATAQGIRVAGDPEAIVRTVAVSGGSGDSLFAHVRAAGVDAFLTADLRHHPASEFSADRARSPLALLDAAHWATEWPWCELGAAQLDEISDRNGWDLRVHVSKTVTDPWTAHVASAPTSNAMGAPN
;
A
#
# COMPACT_ATOMS: atom_id res chain seq x y z
N MET A 1 27.79 -12.04 5.23
CA MET A 1 26.78 -10.97 5.09
C MET A 1 26.83 -10.49 3.66
N PRO A 2 25.71 -10.30 2.98
CA PRO A 2 25.68 -9.72 1.64
C PRO A 2 26.07 -8.24 1.68
N ARG A 3 26.47 -7.71 0.51
CA ARG A 3 26.65 -6.27 0.31
C ARG A 3 25.32 -5.62 -0.04
N LEU A 4 25.18 -4.33 0.19
CA LEU A 4 23.98 -3.57 -0.16
C LEU A 4 23.63 -3.76 -1.64
N SER A 5 24.60 -3.68 -2.54
CA SER A 5 24.39 -3.90 -3.98
C SER A 5 23.79 -5.28 -4.33
N GLU A 6 24.13 -6.33 -3.57
CA GLU A 6 23.57 -7.68 -3.77
C GLU A 6 22.10 -7.75 -3.29
N VAL A 7 21.82 -7.13 -2.14
CA VAL A 7 20.44 -7.07 -1.60
C VAL A 7 19.55 -6.22 -2.51
N ILE A 8 20.05 -5.07 -2.99
CA ILE A 8 19.29 -4.22 -3.92
C ILE A 8 19.02 -4.94 -5.23
N ALA A 9 19.99 -5.65 -5.80
CA ALA A 9 19.77 -6.45 -7.01
C ALA A 9 18.65 -7.48 -6.81
N ALA A 10 18.60 -8.13 -5.64
CA ALA A 10 17.52 -9.06 -5.32
C ALA A 10 16.14 -8.39 -5.15
N LEU A 11 16.10 -7.18 -4.61
CA LEU A 11 14.87 -6.37 -4.53
C LEU A 11 14.43 -5.87 -5.91
N ASP A 12 15.37 -5.48 -6.77
CA ASP A 12 15.11 -5.06 -8.15
C ASP A 12 14.60 -6.24 -9.01
N ASP A 13 15.00 -7.48 -8.73
CA ASP A 13 14.44 -8.67 -9.37
C ASP A 13 12.96 -8.90 -9.00
N LEU A 14 12.58 -8.58 -7.75
CA LEU A 14 11.18 -8.62 -7.31
C LEU A 14 10.36 -7.48 -7.91
N TRP A 15 10.92 -6.27 -7.86
CA TRP A 15 10.27 -5.00 -8.23
C TRP A 15 11.15 -4.17 -9.18
N PRO A 16 11.26 -4.58 -10.46
CA PRO A 16 12.13 -3.93 -11.42
C PRO A 16 11.81 -2.43 -11.58
N ALA A 17 12.81 -1.57 -11.45
CA ALA A 17 12.63 -0.11 -11.50
C ALA A 17 12.02 0.38 -12.82
N GLU A 18 12.25 -0.32 -13.93
CA GLU A 18 11.67 0.00 -15.24
C GLU A 18 10.15 -0.21 -15.32
N ARG A 19 9.56 -0.84 -14.28
CA ARG A 19 8.10 -1.02 -14.16
C ARG A 19 7.42 0.11 -13.38
N ALA A 20 8.20 1.03 -12.82
CA ALA A 20 7.64 2.19 -12.15
C ALA A 20 6.96 3.14 -13.15
N GLU A 21 5.94 3.85 -12.68
CA GLU A 21 5.31 4.93 -13.43
C GLU A 21 6.34 6.01 -13.79
N SER A 22 6.22 6.63 -14.95
CA SER A 22 7.20 7.57 -15.49
C SER A 22 7.42 8.84 -14.65
N TRP A 23 6.50 9.14 -13.75
CA TRP A 23 6.55 10.28 -12.83
C TRP A 23 7.15 9.93 -11.47
N ASP A 24 7.40 8.64 -11.22
CA ASP A 24 7.81 8.11 -9.92
C ASP A 24 9.32 8.25 -9.65
N ALA A 25 9.74 7.98 -8.41
CA ALA A 25 11.12 8.04 -7.97
C ALA A 25 11.43 6.83 -7.06
N VAL A 26 11.78 5.71 -7.68
CA VAL A 26 12.13 4.46 -7.00
C VAL A 26 13.63 4.21 -6.99
N GLY A 27 14.08 3.22 -6.20
CA GLY A 27 15.47 2.82 -6.09
C GLY A 27 16.18 3.34 -4.84
N THR A 28 17.51 3.23 -4.82
CA THR A 28 18.32 3.60 -3.64
C THR A 28 18.49 5.11 -3.54
N VAL A 29 18.09 5.67 -2.40
CA VAL A 29 18.15 7.11 -2.08
C VAL A 29 19.36 7.45 -1.22
N VAL A 30 19.74 6.56 -0.28
CA VAL A 30 20.87 6.67 0.62
C VAL A 30 21.54 5.31 0.73
N GLY A 31 22.87 5.26 0.78
CA GLY A 31 23.65 4.03 1.03
C GLY A 31 24.89 3.93 0.18
N GLU A 32 25.84 3.15 0.68
CA GLU A 32 27.09 2.82 -0.01
C GLU A 32 26.97 1.41 -0.59
N PRO A 33 27.20 1.19 -1.90
CA PRO A 33 26.98 -0.10 -2.54
C PRO A 33 27.72 -1.27 -1.90
N ASP A 34 28.88 -0.99 -1.32
CA ASP A 34 29.77 -1.98 -0.73
C ASP A 34 29.54 -2.19 0.79
N GLN A 35 28.61 -1.46 1.43
CA GLN A 35 28.30 -1.70 2.84
C GLN A 35 27.69 -3.08 3.06
N GLU A 36 28.01 -3.70 4.19
CA GLU A 36 27.41 -4.99 4.58
C GLU A 36 26.01 -4.78 5.12
N VAL A 37 25.11 -5.71 4.81
CA VAL A 37 23.72 -5.69 5.27
C VAL A 37 23.44 -6.95 6.09
N LEU A 38 22.95 -6.76 7.31
CA LEU A 38 22.49 -7.82 8.20
C LEU A 38 21.04 -7.64 8.61
N ARG A 39 20.64 -6.40 8.95
CA ARG A 39 19.28 -6.09 9.41
C ARG A 39 18.60 -5.18 8.41
N VAL A 40 17.40 -5.62 8.01
CA VAL A 40 16.54 -4.88 7.07
C VAL A 40 15.24 -4.53 7.78
N LEU A 41 14.80 -3.28 7.67
CA LEU A 41 13.50 -2.82 8.16
C LEU A 41 12.61 -2.45 6.97
N PHE A 42 11.41 -3.04 6.88
CA PHE A 42 10.36 -2.64 5.95
C PHE A 42 9.39 -1.68 6.62
N ALA A 43 8.99 -0.64 5.91
CA ALA A 43 7.97 0.32 6.34
C ALA A 43 7.24 0.93 5.13
N VAL A 44 6.08 1.56 5.36
CA VAL A 44 5.38 2.28 4.28
C VAL A 44 6.05 3.63 4.00
N ASP A 45 6.25 4.45 5.04
CA ASP A 45 6.69 5.84 4.92
C ASP A 45 8.12 6.07 5.41
N PRO A 46 8.95 6.83 4.67
CA PRO A 46 10.28 7.24 5.12
C PRO A 46 10.22 8.51 5.99
N VAL A 47 9.55 8.42 7.14
CA VAL A 47 9.42 9.53 8.10
C VAL A 47 10.43 9.43 9.24
N GLN A 48 10.55 10.48 10.07
CA GLN A 48 11.58 10.52 11.12
C GLN A 48 11.37 9.41 12.16
N GLU A 49 10.13 9.09 12.50
CA GLU A 49 9.78 8.03 13.45
C GLU A 49 10.30 6.66 12.98
N ILE A 50 10.22 6.40 11.68
CA ILE A 50 10.74 5.15 11.06
C ILE A 50 12.27 5.18 11.00
N ALA A 51 12.89 6.33 10.69
CA ALA A 51 14.35 6.46 10.74
C ALA A 51 14.90 6.24 12.17
N ASP A 52 14.19 6.74 13.18
CA ASP A 52 14.56 6.54 14.60
C ASP A 52 14.34 5.07 15.02
N GLU A 53 13.32 4.41 14.51
CA GLU A 53 13.11 2.97 14.70
C GLU A 53 14.24 2.15 14.07
N ALA A 54 14.64 2.48 12.83
CA ALA A 54 15.75 1.84 12.13
C ALA A 54 17.07 1.97 12.94
N VAL A 55 17.33 3.15 13.49
CA VAL A 55 18.52 3.38 14.37
C VAL A 55 18.45 2.51 15.62
N LYS A 56 17.31 2.46 16.31
CA LYS A 56 17.12 1.63 17.52
C LYS A 56 17.27 0.15 17.24
N LEU A 57 16.81 -0.31 16.08
CA LEU A 57 16.94 -1.69 15.62
C LEU A 57 18.40 -2.02 15.26
N GLY A 58 19.20 -1.02 14.94
CA GLY A 58 20.52 -1.16 14.31
C GLY A 58 20.36 -1.74 12.90
N ALA A 59 19.39 -1.25 12.14
CA ALA A 59 19.18 -1.63 10.76
C ALA A 59 20.32 -1.10 9.88
N ASP A 60 20.68 -1.86 8.86
CA ASP A 60 21.66 -1.48 7.83
C ASP A 60 20.95 -0.99 6.57
N LEU A 61 19.69 -1.43 6.37
CA LEU A 61 18.85 -1.07 5.24
C LEU A 61 17.40 -0.81 5.70
N LEU A 62 16.85 0.32 5.29
CA LEU A 62 15.44 0.65 5.35
C LEU A 62 14.85 0.51 3.94
N VAL A 63 13.82 -0.32 3.78
CA VAL A 63 13.03 -0.44 2.54
C VAL A 63 11.68 0.20 2.77
N THR A 64 11.33 1.20 1.97
CA THR A 64 10.03 1.87 2.08
C THR A 64 9.22 1.76 0.80
N HIS A 65 7.90 1.75 0.97
CA HIS A 65 7.00 1.85 -0.17
C HIS A 65 7.02 3.27 -0.74
N HIS A 66 6.75 4.26 0.08
CA HIS A 66 6.73 5.65 -0.36
C HIS A 66 8.12 6.24 -0.59
N PRO A 67 8.29 7.08 -1.62
CA PRO A 67 9.55 7.76 -1.88
C PRO A 67 9.75 8.95 -0.91
N LEU A 68 10.96 9.05 -0.35
CA LEU A 68 11.34 10.23 0.43
C LEU A 68 11.32 11.51 -0.43
N TYR A 69 11.77 11.40 -1.67
CA TYR A 69 11.81 12.48 -2.66
C TYR A 69 11.13 12.05 -3.96
N LEU A 70 9.85 12.36 -4.09
CA LEU A 70 9.11 12.12 -5.34
C LEU A 70 9.46 13.14 -6.43
N ARG A 71 9.94 14.32 -6.04
CA ARG A 71 10.36 15.39 -6.95
C ARG A 71 11.78 15.80 -6.63
N GLY A 72 12.47 16.36 -7.64
CA GLY A 72 13.82 16.89 -7.45
C GLY A 72 13.89 17.84 -6.25
N THR A 73 14.99 17.74 -5.49
CA THR A 73 15.25 18.60 -4.33
C THR A 73 16.53 19.41 -4.53
N THR A 74 16.56 20.61 -3.98
CA THR A 74 17.72 21.49 -4.00
C THR A 74 18.42 21.58 -2.64
N THR A 75 17.87 20.91 -1.62
CA THR A 75 18.44 20.91 -0.28
C THR A 75 18.13 19.60 0.47
N VAL A 76 19.09 19.15 1.24
CA VAL A 76 18.95 18.05 2.22
C VAL A 76 19.26 18.56 3.63
N ALA A 77 19.13 19.87 3.88
CA ALA A 77 19.41 20.45 5.19
C ALA A 77 18.52 19.82 6.29
N ALA A 78 19.14 19.46 7.43
CA ALA A 78 18.45 18.83 8.57
C ALA A 78 17.40 19.75 9.26
N SER A 79 17.27 21.00 8.82
CA SER A 79 16.20 21.92 9.20
C SER A 79 14.86 21.61 8.51
N THR A 80 14.88 20.78 7.46
CA THR A 80 13.67 20.25 6.81
C THR A 80 13.36 18.84 7.34
N SER A 81 12.09 18.42 7.33
CA SER A 81 11.69 17.07 7.78
C SER A 81 12.41 15.97 6.98
N LYS A 82 12.39 16.05 5.66
CA LYS A 82 13.02 15.06 4.77
C LYS A 82 14.56 15.09 4.89
N GLY A 83 15.16 16.28 4.98
CA GLY A 83 16.60 16.43 5.20
C GLY A 83 17.05 15.83 6.54
N ARG A 84 16.23 15.94 7.58
CA ARG A 84 16.50 15.32 8.88
C ARG A 84 16.56 13.80 8.78
N VAL A 85 15.61 13.17 8.06
CA VAL A 85 15.64 11.73 7.78
C VAL A 85 16.94 11.34 7.09
N VAL A 86 17.34 12.04 6.00
CA VAL A 86 18.60 11.78 5.29
C VAL A 86 19.79 11.86 6.24
N HIS A 87 19.88 12.92 7.06
CA HIS A 87 20.98 13.07 8.02
C HIS A 87 20.98 11.98 9.09
N THR A 88 19.80 11.53 9.54
CA THR A 88 19.69 10.44 10.51
C THR A 88 20.21 9.14 9.90
N LEU A 89 19.79 8.81 8.68
CA LEU A 89 20.21 7.59 8.01
C LEU A 89 21.72 7.58 7.71
N ILE A 90 22.25 8.64 7.08
CA ILE A 90 23.68 8.71 6.73
C ILE A 90 24.57 8.63 7.98
N LYS A 91 24.22 9.31 9.07
CA LYS A 91 25.03 9.32 10.30
C LYS A 91 25.05 7.99 11.05
N ASN A 92 24.13 7.09 10.73
CA ASN A 92 24.01 5.77 11.34
C ASN A 92 24.29 4.64 10.33
N ASP A 93 24.88 4.96 9.17
CA ASP A 93 25.22 4.01 8.10
C ASP A 93 24.04 3.16 7.63
N ILE A 94 22.84 3.74 7.60
CA ILE A 94 21.59 3.08 7.18
C ILE A 94 21.28 3.48 5.74
N ALA A 95 21.18 2.50 4.85
CA ALA A 95 20.71 2.70 3.49
C ALA A 95 19.19 2.90 3.44
N LEU A 96 18.70 3.61 2.41
CA LEU A 96 17.28 3.74 2.10
C LEU A 96 17.03 3.32 0.66
N HIS A 97 16.17 2.32 0.47
CA HIS A 97 15.68 1.88 -0.83
C HIS A 97 14.17 2.03 -0.90
N VAL A 98 13.66 2.44 -2.07
CA VAL A 98 12.24 2.72 -2.32
C VAL A 98 11.72 1.78 -3.40
N ALA A 99 10.61 1.10 -3.11
CA ALA A 99 9.84 0.32 -4.06
C ALA A 99 8.36 0.77 -3.99
N HIS A 100 7.95 1.60 -4.95
CA HIS A 100 6.66 2.28 -4.96
C HIS A 100 5.78 1.73 -6.08
N THR A 101 5.56 2.47 -7.18
CA THR A 101 4.68 1.99 -8.26
C THR A 101 5.21 0.75 -8.99
N ASN A 102 6.52 0.48 -8.96
CA ASN A 102 7.09 -0.79 -9.40
C ASN A 102 6.64 -1.98 -8.52
N ALA A 103 6.45 -1.77 -7.20
CA ALA A 103 5.87 -2.77 -6.31
C ALA A 103 4.34 -2.88 -6.47
N ASP A 104 3.64 -1.77 -6.82
CA ASP A 104 2.20 -1.80 -7.14
C ASP A 104 1.89 -2.68 -8.33
N THR A 105 2.74 -2.63 -9.36
CA THR A 105 2.55 -3.39 -10.60
C THR A 105 3.06 -4.83 -10.54
N ALA A 106 3.81 -5.19 -9.50
CA ALA A 106 4.42 -6.51 -9.37
C ALA A 106 3.39 -7.65 -9.21
N ASP A 107 3.88 -8.89 -9.38
CA ASP A 107 3.13 -10.12 -9.12
C ASP A 107 4.02 -11.13 -8.37
N PRO A 108 3.76 -11.34 -7.06
CA PRO A 108 2.80 -10.59 -6.24
C PRO A 108 3.31 -9.17 -5.88
N GLY A 109 2.38 -8.22 -5.73
CA GLY A 109 2.64 -6.83 -5.39
C GLY A 109 1.75 -6.31 -4.25
N VAL A 110 1.65 -4.97 -4.13
CA VAL A 110 0.92 -4.28 -3.05
C VAL A 110 -0.55 -4.72 -3.00
N SER A 111 -1.22 -4.76 -4.14
CA SER A 111 -2.63 -5.15 -4.19
C SER A 111 -2.86 -6.65 -3.98
N ASP A 112 -1.86 -7.51 -4.24
CA ASP A 112 -1.92 -8.93 -3.86
C ASP A 112 -1.82 -9.10 -2.35
N ALA A 113 -0.93 -8.35 -1.69
CA ALA A 113 -0.81 -8.34 -0.24
C ALA A 113 -2.10 -7.87 0.42
N LEU A 114 -2.71 -6.79 -0.10
CA LEU A 114 -4.00 -6.30 0.37
C LEU A 114 -5.10 -7.34 0.19
N ALA A 115 -5.17 -7.99 -0.98
CA ALA A 115 -6.14 -9.05 -1.24
C ALA A 115 -5.95 -10.24 -0.28
N GLY A 116 -4.70 -10.66 -0.05
CA GLY A 116 -4.35 -11.73 0.88
C GLY A 116 -4.75 -11.41 2.33
N ALA A 117 -4.50 -10.18 2.79
CA ALA A 117 -4.92 -9.73 4.12
C ALA A 117 -6.43 -9.83 4.33
N LEU A 118 -7.21 -9.69 3.25
CA LEU A 118 -8.68 -9.74 3.27
C LEU A 118 -9.26 -11.13 2.94
N ASP A 119 -8.42 -12.18 2.81
CA ASP A 119 -8.82 -13.53 2.37
C ASP A 119 -9.56 -13.51 1.03
N LEU A 120 -9.09 -12.73 0.05
CA LEU A 120 -9.66 -12.65 -1.29
C LEU A 120 -8.87 -13.53 -2.27
N ASN A 121 -9.56 -14.16 -3.21
CA ASN A 121 -8.92 -14.92 -4.29
C ASN A 121 -8.64 -13.98 -5.48
N VAL A 122 -7.37 -13.71 -5.75
CA VAL A 122 -6.97 -12.89 -6.90
C VAL A 122 -7.26 -13.64 -8.20
N VAL A 123 -7.96 -12.98 -9.12
CA VAL A 123 -8.32 -13.52 -10.45
C VAL A 123 -7.41 -12.94 -11.54
N ARG A 124 -7.19 -11.62 -11.51
CA ARG A 124 -6.38 -10.90 -12.52
C ARG A 124 -6.05 -9.49 -12.04
N PRO A 125 -5.08 -8.81 -12.67
CA PRO A 125 -4.91 -7.37 -12.49
C PRO A 125 -6.18 -6.60 -12.89
N LEU A 126 -6.46 -5.51 -12.19
CA LEU A 126 -7.53 -4.57 -12.56
C LEU A 126 -7.15 -3.81 -13.85
N VAL A 127 -5.90 -3.31 -13.88
CA VAL A 127 -5.30 -2.69 -15.06
C VAL A 127 -4.05 -3.48 -15.41
N PRO A 128 -4.13 -4.40 -16.41
CA PRO A 128 -2.97 -5.18 -16.82
C PRO A 128 -1.81 -4.30 -17.33
N ASP A 129 -0.58 -4.67 -16.99
CA ASP A 129 0.62 -4.07 -17.57
C ASP A 129 0.76 -4.54 -19.04
N PRO A 130 0.70 -3.63 -20.03
CA PRO A 130 0.80 -4.01 -21.45
C PRO A 130 2.18 -4.60 -21.82
N ALA A 131 3.18 -4.41 -20.97
CA ALA A 131 4.52 -4.96 -21.18
C ALA A 131 4.72 -6.32 -20.48
N ASP A 132 3.67 -6.89 -19.87
CA ASP A 132 3.69 -8.24 -19.28
C ASP A 132 2.95 -9.25 -20.15
N PRO A 133 3.66 -10.08 -20.97
CA PRO A 133 3.03 -11.11 -21.79
C PRO A 133 2.27 -12.16 -20.98
N GLY A 134 2.62 -12.35 -19.71
CA GLY A 134 1.95 -13.28 -18.79
C GLY A 134 0.61 -12.78 -18.28
N GLY A 135 0.34 -11.48 -18.41
CA GLY A 135 -0.91 -10.83 -18.01
C GLY A 135 -1.18 -10.88 -16.50
N ARG A 136 -0.15 -11.08 -15.68
CA ARG A 136 -0.25 -11.20 -14.23
C ARG A 136 0.11 -9.91 -13.50
N ARG A 137 0.99 -9.11 -14.09
CA ARG A 137 1.42 -7.80 -13.57
C ARG A 137 0.43 -6.72 -13.94
N GLY A 138 0.33 -5.67 -13.11
CA GLY A 138 -0.52 -4.51 -13.35
C GLY A 138 -1.06 -3.90 -12.07
N LEU A 139 -1.74 -2.77 -12.18
CA LEU A 139 -2.27 -2.02 -11.05
C LEU A 139 -3.58 -2.63 -10.54
N GLY A 140 -3.73 -2.65 -9.22
CA GLY A 140 -4.90 -3.21 -8.58
C GLY A 140 -5.14 -4.69 -8.89
N ARG A 141 -6.13 -5.28 -8.23
CA ARG A 141 -6.55 -6.68 -8.47
C ARG A 141 -8.07 -6.77 -8.55
N VAL A 142 -8.56 -7.61 -9.44
CA VAL A 142 -9.93 -8.13 -9.43
C VAL A 142 -9.89 -9.44 -8.68
N CYS A 143 -10.74 -9.56 -7.67
CA CYS A 143 -10.77 -10.68 -6.75
C CYS A 143 -12.18 -11.26 -6.61
N GLU A 144 -12.25 -12.52 -6.20
CA GLU A 144 -13.48 -13.19 -5.79
C GLU A 144 -13.44 -13.46 -4.28
N LEU A 145 -14.59 -13.29 -3.64
CA LEU A 145 -14.79 -13.71 -2.26
C LEU A 145 -14.98 -15.24 -2.21
N PRO A 146 -14.37 -15.95 -1.23
CA PRO A 146 -14.63 -17.37 -1.02
C PRO A 146 -16.10 -17.69 -0.80
N HIS A 147 -16.80 -16.76 -0.14
CA HIS A 147 -18.25 -16.79 0.10
C HIS A 147 -18.83 -15.39 -0.06
N PRO A 148 -20.06 -15.23 -0.60
CA PRO A 148 -20.71 -13.93 -0.68
C PRO A 148 -20.84 -13.28 0.70
N LEU A 149 -20.59 -11.97 0.76
CA LEU A 149 -20.76 -11.13 1.94
C LEU A 149 -21.67 -9.95 1.59
N THR A 150 -22.26 -9.34 2.60
CA THR A 150 -22.81 -7.99 2.44
C THR A 150 -21.67 -6.97 2.39
N VAL A 151 -21.91 -5.79 1.83
CA VAL A 151 -20.95 -4.66 1.86
C VAL A 151 -20.56 -4.34 3.30
N ARG A 152 -21.49 -4.39 4.24
CA ARG A 152 -21.25 -4.20 5.69
C ARG A 152 -20.27 -5.23 6.25
N GLU A 153 -20.47 -6.50 5.92
CA GLU A 153 -19.58 -7.58 6.38
C GLU A 153 -18.19 -7.49 5.74
N LEU A 154 -18.08 -7.09 4.47
CA LEU A 154 -16.81 -6.84 3.82
C LEU A 154 -16.08 -5.66 4.47
N ALA A 155 -16.77 -4.56 4.76
CA ALA A 155 -16.19 -3.42 5.46
C ALA A 155 -15.73 -3.78 6.88
N ALA A 156 -16.51 -4.58 7.61
CA ALA A 156 -16.14 -5.09 8.92
C ALA A 156 -14.89 -5.99 8.85
N ARG A 157 -14.82 -6.90 7.86
CA ARG A 157 -13.63 -7.72 7.61
C ARG A 157 -12.40 -6.85 7.33
N ALA A 158 -12.53 -5.83 6.47
CA ALA A 158 -11.43 -4.91 6.20
C ALA A 158 -10.97 -4.16 7.46
N ALA A 159 -11.91 -3.68 8.27
CA ALA A 159 -11.60 -3.01 9.54
C ALA A 159 -10.94 -3.93 10.59
N GLU A 160 -11.23 -5.23 10.56
CA GLU A 160 -10.64 -6.22 11.47
C GLU A 160 -9.23 -6.67 11.03
N ARG A 161 -9.03 -6.80 9.71
CA ARG A 161 -7.82 -7.43 9.13
C ARG A 161 -6.72 -6.43 8.81
N LEU A 162 -7.08 -5.20 8.44
CA LEU A 162 -6.10 -4.17 8.17
C LEU A 162 -5.61 -3.53 9.48
N PRO A 163 -4.40 -2.96 9.50
CA PRO A 163 -3.92 -2.23 10.67
C PRO A 163 -4.89 -1.14 11.12
N ALA A 164 -5.08 -1.02 12.41
CA ALA A 164 -6.01 -0.05 12.98
C ALA A 164 -5.54 1.39 12.74
N THR A 165 -6.44 2.21 12.19
CA THR A 165 -6.24 3.64 11.97
C THR A 165 -7.43 4.44 12.47
N ALA A 166 -7.25 5.76 12.66
CA ALA A 166 -8.31 6.63 13.14
C ALA A 166 -9.49 6.72 12.16
N GLN A 167 -9.26 6.57 10.86
CA GLN A 167 -10.30 6.67 9.84
C GLN A 167 -11.23 5.47 9.83
N GLY A 168 -10.73 4.24 10.05
CA GLY A 168 -11.47 3.02 9.80
C GLY A 168 -11.83 2.86 8.32
N ILE A 169 -13.03 2.31 8.04
CA ILE A 169 -13.53 2.09 6.68
C ILE A 169 -14.80 2.93 6.43
N ARG A 170 -14.74 3.84 5.46
CA ARG A 170 -15.92 4.57 4.97
C ARG A 170 -16.57 3.78 3.85
N VAL A 171 -17.90 3.75 3.82
CA VAL A 171 -18.68 3.00 2.82
C VAL A 171 -19.59 3.94 2.05
N ALA A 172 -19.58 3.83 0.71
CA ALA A 172 -20.58 4.42 -0.16
C ALA A 172 -21.28 3.29 -0.95
N GLY A 173 -22.60 3.20 -0.82
CA GLY A 173 -23.41 2.13 -1.44
C GLY A 173 -24.48 1.65 -0.47
N ASP A 174 -25.18 0.58 -0.84
CA ASP A 174 -26.12 -0.11 0.03
C ASP A 174 -25.34 -1.08 0.92
N PRO A 175 -25.32 -0.89 2.26
CA PRO A 175 -24.60 -1.78 3.16
C PRO A 175 -25.08 -3.25 3.13
N GLU A 176 -26.30 -3.49 2.70
CA GLU A 176 -26.92 -4.83 2.65
C GLU A 176 -26.79 -5.50 1.26
N ALA A 177 -26.23 -4.77 0.27
CA ALA A 177 -25.97 -5.35 -1.05
C ALA A 177 -24.98 -6.52 -0.96
N ILE A 178 -25.24 -7.56 -1.75
CA ILE A 178 -24.39 -8.77 -1.77
C ILE A 178 -23.19 -8.55 -2.70
N VAL A 179 -22.01 -8.83 -2.18
CA VAL A 179 -20.72 -8.77 -2.86
C VAL A 179 -20.20 -10.19 -3.09
N ARG A 180 -19.80 -10.49 -4.32
CA ARG A 180 -19.10 -11.72 -4.74
C ARG A 180 -17.73 -11.42 -5.31
N THR A 181 -17.62 -10.28 -6.00
CA THR A 181 -16.42 -9.81 -6.69
C THR A 181 -16.01 -8.45 -6.17
N VAL A 182 -14.72 -8.28 -5.93
CA VAL A 182 -14.14 -7.05 -5.36
C VAL A 182 -12.93 -6.62 -6.19
N ALA A 183 -12.86 -5.36 -6.59
CA ALA A 183 -11.59 -4.78 -6.98
C ALA A 183 -10.89 -4.25 -5.73
N VAL A 184 -9.57 -4.42 -5.65
CA VAL A 184 -8.75 -3.82 -4.60
C VAL A 184 -7.56 -3.06 -5.20
N SER A 185 -7.19 -1.94 -4.58
CA SER A 185 -5.96 -1.20 -4.88
C SER A 185 -5.43 -0.58 -3.59
N GLY A 186 -4.16 -0.85 -3.26
CA GLY A 186 -3.47 -0.11 -2.22
C GLY A 186 -3.35 1.36 -2.60
N GLY A 187 -3.30 2.24 -1.59
CA GLY A 187 -3.20 3.68 -1.79
C GLY A 187 -4.40 4.33 -2.48
N SER A 188 -4.14 5.44 -3.17
CA SER A 188 -5.17 6.28 -3.80
C SER A 188 -5.72 5.66 -5.08
N GLY A 189 -7.02 5.35 -5.13
CA GLY A 189 -7.62 4.58 -6.21
C GLY A 189 -8.65 5.32 -7.06
N ASP A 190 -8.91 6.61 -6.88
CA ASP A 190 -9.95 7.30 -7.65
C ASP A 190 -9.63 7.41 -9.16
N SER A 191 -8.36 7.34 -9.56
CA SER A 191 -7.95 7.25 -10.95
C SER A 191 -8.36 5.94 -11.65
N LEU A 192 -8.67 4.89 -10.89
CA LEU A 192 -9.02 3.55 -11.38
C LEU A 192 -10.53 3.37 -11.62
N PHE A 193 -11.37 4.33 -11.30
CA PHE A 193 -12.83 4.20 -11.39
C PHE A 193 -13.35 3.72 -12.75
N ALA A 194 -12.75 4.17 -13.85
CA ALA A 194 -13.15 3.72 -15.19
C ALA A 194 -12.88 2.20 -15.38
N HIS A 195 -11.74 1.72 -14.89
CA HIS A 195 -11.34 0.32 -14.94
C HIS A 195 -12.22 -0.56 -14.04
N VAL A 196 -12.55 -0.05 -12.84
CA VAL A 196 -13.44 -0.73 -11.89
C VAL A 196 -14.84 -0.92 -12.51
N ARG A 197 -15.37 0.10 -13.17
CA ARG A 197 -16.64 -0.02 -13.91
C ARG A 197 -16.56 -1.04 -15.04
N ALA A 198 -15.50 -1.01 -15.82
CA ALA A 198 -15.29 -1.94 -16.92
C ALA A 198 -15.12 -3.38 -16.44
N ALA A 199 -14.56 -3.57 -15.23
CA ALA A 199 -14.41 -4.88 -14.63
C ALA A 199 -15.73 -5.50 -14.16
N GLY A 200 -16.77 -4.70 -13.90
CA GLY A 200 -18.10 -5.17 -13.54
C GLY A 200 -18.16 -5.85 -12.16
N VAL A 201 -17.31 -5.43 -11.22
CA VAL A 201 -17.26 -5.95 -9.85
C VAL A 201 -18.38 -5.37 -8.97
N ASP A 202 -18.67 -6.02 -7.84
CA ASP A 202 -19.71 -5.59 -6.89
C ASP A 202 -19.22 -4.49 -5.93
N ALA A 203 -17.90 -4.47 -5.62
CA ALA A 203 -17.31 -3.50 -4.72
C ALA A 203 -15.89 -3.10 -5.15
N PHE A 204 -15.44 -1.93 -4.70
CA PHE A 204 -14.06 -1.48 -4.84
C PHE A 204 -13.54 -0.99 -3.49
N LEU A 205 -12.44 -1.60 -3.00
CA LEU A 205 -11.75 -1.19 -1.79
C LEU A 205 -10.42 -0.53 -2.17
N THR A 206 -10.20 0.69 -1.69
CA THR A 206 -9.00 1.50 -1.90
C THR A 206 -8.92 2.59 -0.83
N ALA A 207 -8.13 3.63 -1.05
CA ALA A 207 -7.96 4.76 -0.15
C ALA A 207 -8.06 6.12 -0.87
N ASP A 208 -8.05 7.19 -0.07
CA ASP A 208 -7.97 8.61 -0.52
C ASP A 208 -9.04 9.03 -1.52
N LEU A 209 -10.24 8.46 -1.41
CA LEU A 209 -11.34 8.81 -2.30
C LEU A 209 -11.82 10.24 -2.05
N ARG A 210 -11.61 11.11 -3.06
CA ARG A 210 -12.04 12.50 -3.04
C ARG A 210 -13.54 12.62 -3.29
N HIS A 211 -14.14 13.68 -2.72
CA HIS A 211 -15.59 13.91 -2.76
C HIS A 211 -16.18 13.85 -4.16
N HIS A 212 -15.68 14.68 -5.10
CA HIS A 212 -16.28 14.78 -6.44
C HIS A 212 -16.15 13.48 -7.24
N PRO A 213 -14.95 12.86 -7.38
CA PRO A 213 -14.85 11.56 -8.07
C PRO A 213 -15.73 10.48 -7.48
N ALA A 214 -15.77 10.34 -6.14
CA ALA A 214 -16.58 9.34 -5.47
C ALA A 214 -18.10 9.63 -5.62
N SER A 215 -18.50 10.91 -5.55
CA SER A 215 -19.91 11.33 -5.73
C SER A 215 -20.39 11.07 -7.15
N GLU A 216 -19.61 11.44 -8.16
CA GLU A 216 -19.93 11.22 -9.58
C GLU A 216 -19.97 9.70 -9.89
N PHE A 217 -18.99 8.95 -9.36
CA PHE A 217 -19.00 7.50 -9.48
C PHE A 217 -20.26 6.88 -8.85
N SER A 218 -20.66 7.34 -7.66
CA SER A 218 -21.84 6.82 -6.96
C SER A 218 -23.16 7.28 -7.57
N ALA A 219 -23.21 8.42 -8.26
CA ALA A 219 -24.44 8.93 -8.89
C ALA A 219 -24.96 8.03 -10.02
N ASP A 220 -24.07 7.24 -10.63
CA ASP A 220 -24.41 6.34 -11.76
C ASP A 220 -24.91 4.94 -11.29
N ARG A 221 -25.42 4.85 -10.05
CA ARG A 221 -25.89 3.60 -9.43
C ARG A 221 -26.96 2.85 -10.23
N ALA A 222 -27.76 3.55 -11.03
CA ALA A 222 -28.74 2.92 -11.89
C ALA A 222 -28.13 1.99 -12.95
N ARG A 223 -26.85 2.19 -13.27
CA ARG A 223 -26.10 1.39 -14.23
C ARG A 223 -25.17 0.36 -13.58
N SER A 224 -24.76 0.59 -12.34
CA SER A 224 -23.91 -0.34 -11.58
C SER A 224 -24.09 -0.11 -10.08
N PRO A 225 -24.65 -1.05 -9.32
CA PRO A 225 -24.84 -0.93 -7.86
C PRO A 225 -23.54 -1.09 -7.07
N LEU A 226 -22.40 -0.80 -7.65
CA LEU A 226 -21.07 -0.99 -7.10
C LEU A 226 -20.87 -0.15 -5.83
N ALA A 227 -20.41 -0.80 -4.76
CA ALA A 227 -20.07 -0.16 -3.52
C ALA A 227 -18.60 0.31 -3.50
N LEU A 228 -18.33 1.45 -2.83
CA LEU A 228 -16.98 1.92 -2.55
C LEU A 228 -16.67 1.70 -1.06
N LEU A 229 -15.49 1.15 -0.78
CA LEU A 229 -14.91 1.04 0.55
C LEU A 229 -13.61 1.86 0.55
N ASP A 230 -13.56 2.88 1.39
CA ASP A 230 -12.44 3.81 1.46
C ASP A 230 -11.76 3.66 2.82
N ALA A 231 -10.59 3.02 2.80
CA ALA A 231 -9.75 2.77 3.97
C ALA A 231 -8.68 3.86 4.12
N ALA A 232 -7.89 3.80 5.20
CA ALA A 232 -6.71 4.65 5.31
C ALA A 232 -5.61 4.19 4.33
N HIS A 233 -4.97 5.13 3.67
CA HIS A 233 -3.93 4.89 2.66
C HIS A 233 -2.86 3.95 3.20
N TRP A 234 -2.20 4.35 4.28
CA TRP A 234 -1.16 3.56 4.95
C TRP A 234 -1.61 2.12 5.27
N ALA A 235 -2.84 1.93 5.74
CA ALA A 235 -3.35 0.62 6.13
C ALA A 235 -3.58 -0.31 4.93
N THR A 236 -3.87 0.23 3.75
CA THR A 236 -4.05 -0.57 2.52
C THR A 236 -2.73 -1.02 1.90
N GLU A 237 -1.61 -0.38 2.25
CA GLU A 237 -0.28 -0.67 1.72
C GLU A 237 0.61 -1.41 2.73
N TRP A 238 0.35 -1.27 4.03
CA TRP A 238 1.15 -1.92 5.06
C TRP A 238 1.27 -3.47 4.88
N PRO A 239 0.25 -4.21 4.42
CA PRO A 239 0.38 -5.66 4.16
C PRO A 239 1.51 -6.00 3.18
N TRP A 240 1.87 -5.09 2.26
CA TRP A 240 3.01 -5.27 1.38
C TRP A 240 4.35 -5.35 2.13
N CYS A 241 4.49 -4.64 3.25
CA CYS A 241 5.70 -4.72 4.05
C CYS A 241 5.94 -6.16 4.58
N GLU A 242 4.88 -6.87 4.99
CA GLU A 242 4.97 -8.28 5.40
C GLU A 242 5.29 -9.19 4.21
N LEU A 243 4.64 -8.97 3.06
CA LEU A 243 4.91 -9.73 1.84
C LEU A 243 6.36 -9.53 1.39
N GLY A 244 6.84 -8.29 1.30
CA GLY A 244 8.20 -7.97 0.88
C GLY A 244 9.25 -8.52 1.84
N ALA A 245 8.99 -8.46 3.14
CA ALA A 245 9.85 -9.05 4.16
C ALA A 245 9.96 -10.57 3.98
N ALA A 246 8.84 -11.27 3.79
CA ALA A 246 8.83 -12.71 3.56
C ALA A 246 9.57 -13.09 2.26
N GLN A 247 9.37 -12.34 1.17
CA GLN A 247 10.08 -12.56 -0.09
C GLN A 247 11.60 -12.38 0.07
N LEU A 248 12.04 -11.36 0.82
CA LEU A 248 13.46 -11.14 1.07
C LEU A 248 14.06 -12.23 2.00
N ASP A 249 13.32 -12.70 3.00
CA ASP A 249 13.72 -13.82 3.84
C ASP A 249 13.93 -15.09 3.00
N GLU A 250 13.01 -15.42 2.08
CA GLU A 250 13.17 -16.55 1.17
C GLU A 250 14.39 -16.41 0.24
N ILE A 251 14.69 -15.21 -0.21
CA ILE A 251 15.88 -14.91 -1.02
C ILE A 251 17.15 -15.07 -0.18
N SER A 252 17.13 -14.58 1.06
CA SER A 252 18.22 -14.71 2.02
C SER A 252 18.57 -16.17 2.24
N ASP A 253 17.57 -17.03 2.51
CA ASP A 253 17.75 -18.47 2.70
C ASP A 253 18.34 -19.14 1.46
N ARG A 254 17.82 -18.84 0.27
CA ARG A 254 18.31 -19.41 -1.00
C ARG A 254 19.77 -19.04 -1.31
N ASN A 255 20.18 -17.83 -0.93
CA ASN A 255 21.54 -17.32 -1.18
C ASN A 255 22.51 -17.62 -0.01
N GLY A 256 22.03 -18.24 1.08
CA GLY A 256 22.83 -18.47 2.28
C GLY A 256 23.25 -17.17 2.99
N TRP A 257 22.41 -16.15 2.92
CA TRP A 257 22.58 -14.89 3.65
C TRP A 257 22.03 -15.03 5.07
N ASP A 258 22.58 -14.24 6.01
CA ASP A 258 22.10 -14.20 7.41
C ASP A 258 21.25 -12.95 7.65
N LEU A 259 20.40 -12.56 6.69
CA LEU A 259 19.56 -11.37 6.86
C LEU A 259 18.55 -11.58 8.00
N ARG A 260 18.30 -10.50 8.72
CA ARG A 260 17.27 -10.40 9.74
C ARG A 260 16.28 -9.35 9.29
N VAL A 261 15.17 -9.81 8.71
CA VAL A 261 14.19 -8.92 8.13
C VAL A 261 13.10 -8.60 9.17
N HIS A 262 12.78 -7.32 9.28
CA HIS A 262 11.81 -6.79 10.23
C HIS A 262 10.78 -5.94 9.50
N VAL A 263 9.56 -5.91 10.02
CA VAL A 263 8.48 -5.04 9.53
C VAL A 263 8.13 -4.04 10.63
N SER A 264 8.15 -2.76 10.30
CA SER A 264 7.69 -1.70 11.22
C SER A 264 6.20 -1.85 11.51
N LYS A 265 5.85 -1.76 12.79
CA LYS A 265 4.46 -1.66 13.26
C LYS A 265 4.08 -0.24 13.66
N THR A 266 4.99 0.72 13.46
CA THR A 266 4.73 2.12 13.71
C THR A 266 3.73 2.64 12.69
N VAL A 267 2.57 3.08 13.17
CA VAL A 267 1.52 3.67 12.35
C VAL A 267 1.94 5.08 11.95
N THR A 268 2.16 5.28 10.67
CA THR A 268 2.55 6.59 10.09
C THR A 268 1.39 7.29 9.39
N ASP A 269 0.19 6.71 9.46
CA ASP A 269 -1.04 7.39 9.02
C ASP A 269 -1.18 8.75 9.71
N PRO A 270 -1.39 9.86 8.97
CA PRO A 270 -1.38 11.21 9.57
C PRO A 270 -2.58 11.50 10.48
N TRP A 271 -3.65 10.71 10.37
CA TRP A 271 -4.88 10.91 11.14
C TRP A 271 -4.81 10.21 12.50
N THR A 272 -4.84 10.97 13.57
CA THR A 272 -4.67 10.44 14.93
C THR A 272 -5.98 10.24 15.70
N ALA A 273 -7.08 10.82 15.23
CA ALA A 273 -8.39 10.71 15.87
C ALA A 273 -9.52 10.87 14.86
N HIS A 274 -10.63 10.19 15.12
CA HIS A 274 -11.89 10.38 14.44
C HIS A 274 -12.97 10.77 15.45
N VAL A 275 -13.70 11.88 15.18
CA VAL A 275 -14.84 12.31 15.95
C VAL A 275 -16.10 12.12 15.11
N ALA A 276 -16.95 11.18 15.50
CA ALA A 276 -18.21 10.92 14.81
C ALA A 276 -19.12 12.15 14.86
N SER A 277 -19.80 12.45 13.75
CA SER A 277 -20.87 13.47 13.72
C SER A 277 -22.01 13.06 14.66
N ALA A 278 -22.65 14.03 15.29
CA ALA A 278 -23.88 13.76 16.02
C ALA A 278 -24.92 13.12 15.09
N PRO A 279 -25.73 12.16 15.57
CA PRO A 279 -26.83 11.60 14.78
C PRO A 279 -27.70 12.75 14.26
N THR A 280 -27.95 12.78 12.95
CA THR A 280 -28.92 13.74 12.40
C THR A 280 -30.28 13.41 12.98
N SER A 281 -30.96 14.40 13.56
CA SER A 281 -32.32 14.27 14.13
C SER A 281 -33.41 13.99 13.07
N ASN A 282 -33.05 13.67 11.85
CA ASN A 282 -33.95 13.37 10.72
C ASN A 282 -34.46 11.92 10.67
N ALA A 283 -34.39 11.18 11.77
CA ALA A 283 -35.21 9.97 11.95
C ALA A 283 -36.58 10.29 12.57
N MET A 284 -37.15 11.44 12.26
CA MET A 284 -38.50 11.80 12.71
C MET A 284 -39.43 12.06 11.56
N GLY A 285 -40.34 11.12 11.36
CA GLY A 285 -41.65 11.37 10.76
C GLY A 285 -41.73 11.06 9.27
N ALA A 286 -42.00 9.79 8.93
CA ALA A 286 -42.95 9.55 7.87
C ALA A 286 -44.32 10.07 8.36
N PRO A 287 -45.02 10.99 7.71
CA PRO A 287 -46.42 11.25 8.01
C PRO A 287 -47.26 10.06 7.60
N ASN A 288 -48.21 9.68 8.45
CA ASN A 288 -49.25 8.70 8.21
C ASN A 288 -49.98 8.86 6.90
#